data_766d78a0b749195651feb2ffab8af014
#
_entry.id   766d78a0b749195651feb2ffab8af014
#
_cell.length_a   1.000
_cell.length_b   1.000
_cell.length_c   1.000
_cell.angle_alpha   90.00
_cell.angle_beta   90.00
_cell.angle_gamma   90.00
#
_symmetry.space_group_name_H-M   'P 1'
#
loop_
_entity.id
_entity.type
_entity.pdbx_description
1 polymer ?
#
loop_
_entity_poly.entity_id
_entity_poly.type
_entity_poly.pdbx_seq_one_letter_code
_entity_poly.pdbx_strand_id
1 'polypeptide(L)'
;MGKVYFKNTSDWKKISAVLVNRYDQSEERINLIAKNGNYNIEFDNSKYDYLYFECDGQQTGKVYPGSLSIGIEYKRNENLNKNLTYLFSKDRLITGRVENFVLEDAENLNYRADKCKKISVFLPNTYDGVIPHDILYFFDAQNLFGAAGDYTKNGDPYGSWQLDTVLSATDKNIIVVGIDNADEYREKELFMDPASFGSRSEALADENYSEGYLDDLSAFIRNTLHPYIKEKYCVNESKIGIGGSSMGGIASFYCGLHEMGFYKYVLSYSPAFALYEMSAFDTWFKKIDFHNNTLPKVHIYCGEGDPLEKLLLGASKEMKQVMVANGYPDEKIFETFDTEKPHNEESWRLILPQSFTYLLYLK
;
A
#
# COMPACT_ATOMS: atom_id res chain seq x y z
N MET A 1 -18.42 -6.49 7.32
CA MET A 1 -19.18 -5.37 6.71
C MET A 1 -18.54 -4.06 7.11
N GLY A 2 -18.28 -3.17 6.15
CA GLY A 2 -17.81 -1.82 6.38
C GLY A 2 -18.96 -0.81 6.41
N LYS A 3 -18.66 0.43 6.75
CA LYS A 3 -19.64 1.50 6.73
C LYS A 3 -19.01 2.78 6.16
N VAL A 4 -19.66 3.39 5.20
CA VAL A 4 -19.20 4.64 4.60
C VAL A 4 -20.07 5.80 5.05
N TYR A 5 -19.42 6.83 5.57
CA TYR A 5 -20.01 8.10 5.97
C TYR A 5 -19.64 9.14 4.92
N PHE A 6 -20.60 9.59 4.13
CA PHE A 6 -20.39 10.55 3.07
C PHE A 6 -20.85 11.95 3.50
N LYS A 7 -19.91 12.88 3.53
CA LYS A 7 -20.14 14.28 3.78
C LYS A 7 -20.20 15.03 2.46
N ASN A 8 -21.40 15.52 2.11
CA ASN A 8 -21.62 16.33 0.94
C ASN A 8 -21.33 17.81 1.27
N THR A 9 -20.29 18.38 0.68
CA THR A 9 -19.99 19.83 0.77
C THR A 9 -20.34 20.58 -0.51
N SER A 10 -21.01 19.90 -1.44
CA SER A 10 -21.51 20.47 -2.68
C SER A 10 -23.03 20.73 -2.59
N ASP A 11 -23.60 21.19 -3.68
CA ASP A 11 -25.04 21.45 -3.85
C ASP A 11 -25.85 20.21 -4.26
N TRP A 12 -25.28 19.00 -4.15
CA TRP A 12 -25.96 17.74 -4.47
C TRP A 12 -27.16 17.50 -3.55
N LYS A 13 -28.35 17.30 -4.15
CA LYS A 13 -29.59 17.16 -3.40
C LYS A 13 -30.15 15.74 -3.36
N LYS A 14 -29.92 14.97 -4.41
CA LYS A 14 -30.40 13.59 -4.53
C LYS A 14 -29.17 12.69 -4.76
N ILE A 15 -28.66 12.12 -3.70
CA ILE A 15 -27.45 11.33 -3.75
C ILE A 15 -27.79 9.85 -3.77
N SER A 16 -27.24 9.14 -4.72
CA SER A 16 -27.23 7.68 -4.77
C SER A 16 -25.84 7.16 -4.52
N ALA A 17 -25.72 6.07 -3.79
CA ALA A 17 -24.54 5.25 -3.78
C ALA A 17 -24.69 4.15 -4.84
N VAL A 18 -23.68 3.97 -5.65
CA VAL A 18 -23.59 2.89 -6.63
C VAL A 18 -22.55 1.88 -6.14
N LEU A 19 -23.00 0.68 -5.85
CA LEU A 19 -22.16 -0.42 -5.38
C LEU A 19 -21.85 -1.34 -6.56
N VAL A 20 -20.59 -1.64 -6.77
CA VAL A 20 -20.13 -2.46 -7.90
C VAL A 20 -19.79 -3.85 -7.41
N ASN A 21 -20.48 -4.84 -7.96
CA ASN A 21 -20.28 -6.24 -7.62
C ASN A 21 -18.88 -6.71 -8.06
N ARG A 22 -18.18 -7.43 -7.19
CA ARG A 22 -16.80 -7.86 -7.45
C ARG A 22 -16.66 -8.97 -8.48
N TYR A 23 -17.73 -9.75 -8.69
CA TYR A 23 -17.67 -10.94 -9.55
C TYR A 23 -18.08 -10.65 -10.98
N ASP A 24 -19.15 -9.88 -11.17
CA ASP A 24 -19.74 -9.63 -12.49
C ASP A 24 -19.74 -8.15 -12.87
N GLN A 25 -19.19 -7.27 -12.01
CA GLN A 25 -19.14 -5.82 -12.20
C GLN A 25 -20.53 -5.16 -12.38
N SER A 26 -21.61 -5.84 -12.03
CA SER A 26 -22.94 -5.26 -12.04
C SER A 26 -23.07 -4.17 -10.99
N GLU A 27 -23.91 -3.18 -11.28
CA GLU A 27 -24.12 -2.02 -10.43
C GLU A 27 -25.47 -2.09 -9.69
N GLU A 28 -25.43 -1.85 -8.39
CA GLU A 28 -26.61 -1.68 -7.55
C GLU A 28 -26.68 -0.24 -7.06
N ARG A 29 -27.80 0.47 -7.36
CA ARG A 29 -28.03 1.86 -6.95
C ARG A 29 -28.91 1.96 -5.74
N ILE A 30 -28.45 2.67 -4.73
CA ILE A 30 -29.17 2.91 -3.48
C ILE A 30 -29.33 4.42 -3.27
N ASN A 31 -30.58 4.91 -3.28
CA ASN A 31 -30.88 6.29 -2.95
C ASN A 31 -30.65 6.53 -1.46
N LEU A 32 -29.87 7.54 -1.13
CA LEU A 32 -29.49 7.85 0.24
C LEU A 32 -30.33 8.95 0.84
N ILE A 33 -30.60 8.83 2.13
CA ILE A 33 -31.30 9.85 2.92
C ILE A 33 -30.30 10.44 3.91
N ALA A 34 -30.21 11.77 3.90
CA ALA A 34 -29.32 12.47 4.85
C ALA A 34 -29.81 12.32 6.30
N LYS A 35 -28.87 12.04 7.20
CA LYS A 35 -29.07 12.16 8.64
C LYS A 35 -28.06 13.19 9.18
N ASN A 36 -28.55 14.29 9.75
CA ASN A 36 -27.71 15.37 10.27
C ASN A 36 -26.65 15.89 9.26
N GLY A 37 -27.04 16.03 7.98
CA GLY A 37 -26.15 16.51 6.92
C GLY A 37 -25.14 15.49 6.37
N ASN A 38 -25.16 14.25 6.86
CA ASN A 38 -24.32 13.16 6.36
C ASN A 38 -25.19 12.05 5.78
N TYR A 39 -24.62 11.34 4.80
CA TYR A 39 -25.20 10.14 4.21
C TYR A 39 -24.39 8.93 4.66
N ASN A 40 -25.08 7.83 4.94
CA ASN A 40 -24.43 6.61 5.40
C ASN A 40 -24.87 5.43 4.55
N ILE A 41 -23.93 4.52 4.26
CA ILE A 41 -24.23 3.26 3.60
C ILE A 41 -23.41 2.15 4.24
N GLU A 42 -24.02 0.99 4.42
CA GLU A 42 -23.33 -0.23 4.78
C GLU A 42 -22.76 -0.89 3.52
N PHE A 43 -21.54 -1.44 3.64
CA PHE A 43 -20.81 -2.02 2.54
C PHE A 43 -20.46 -3.47 2.87
N ASP A 44 -21.00 -4.38 2.09
CA ASP A 44 -20.67 -5.80 2.17
C ASP A 44 -19.49 -6.11 1.24
N ASN A 45 -18.29 -6.17 1.81
CA ASN A 45 -17.07 -6.46 1.08
C ASN A 45 -16.96 -7.91 0.54
N SER A 46 -17.86 -8.82 0.94
CA SER A 46 -17.95 -10.13 0.33
C SER A 46 -18.66 -10.10 -1.03
N LYS A 47 -19.55 -9.13 -1.23
CA LYS A 47 -20.36 -8.96 -2.44
C LYS A 47 -19.81 -7.87 -3.37
N TYR A 48 -19.39 -6.72 -2.81
CA TYR A 48 -19.00 -5.56 -3.59
C TYR A 48 -17.50 -5.30 -3.52
N ASP A 49 -16.95 -4.80 -4.61
CA ASP A 49 -15.54 -4.42 -4.74
C ASP A 49 -15.31 -2.97 -4.32
N TYR A 50 -16.09 -2.06 -4.89
CA TYR A 50 -16.06 -0.64 -4.57
C TYR A 50 -17.44 -0.01 -4.67
N LEU A 51 -17.53 1.25 -4.26
CA LEU A 51 -18.68 2.09 -4.49
C LEU A 51 -18.25 3.48 -4.94
N TYR A 52 -19.17 4.21 -5.53
CA TYR A 52 -19.05 5.65 -5.75
C TYR A 52 -20.40 6.32 -5.48
N PHE A 53 -20.39 7.64 -5.33
CA PHE A 53 -21.63 8.43 -5.14
C PHE A 53 -21.92 9.22 -6.40
N GLU A 54 -23.20 9.36 -6.73
CA GLU A 54 -23.63 10.10 -7.88
C GLU A 54 -24.82 11.03 -7.57
N CYS A 55 -24.92 12.14 -8.34
CA CYS A 55 -26.04 13.07 -8.33
C CYS A 55 -26.12 13.76 -9.70
N ASP A 56 -27.26 13.65 -10.35
CA ASP A 56 -27.59 14.37 -11.60
C ASP A 56 -26.47 14.28 -12.67
N GLY A 57 -25.93 13.09 -12.90
CA GLY A 57 -24.89 12.81 -13.89
C GLY A 57 -23.46 13.19 -13.47
N GLN A 58 -23.28 13.70 -12.26
CA GLN A 58 -21.97 13.89 -11.65
C GLN A 58 -21.67 12.71 -10.71
N GLN A 59 -20.41 12.32 -10.61
CA GLN A 59 -20.00 11.23 -9.73
C GLN A 59 -18.73 11.56 -8.95
N THR A 60 -18.52 10.83 -7.85
CA THR A 60 -17.25 10.83 -7.13
C THR A 60 -16.26 9.86 -7.77
N GLY A 61 -15.00 9.93 -7.33
CA GLY A 61 -14.07 8.82 -7.52
C GLY A 61 -14.54 7.57 -6.79
N LYS A 62 -13.90 6.44 -7.07
CA LYS A 62 -14.17 5.15 -6.46
C LYS A 62 -13.73 5.12 -4.99
N VAL A 63 -14.50 4.44 -4.16
CA VAL A 63 -14.24 4.25 -2.74
C VAL A 63 -14.18 2.76 -2.45
N TYR A 64 -13.09 2.30 -1.86
CA TYR A 64 -12.84 0.90 -1.51
C TYR A 64 -12.87 0.72 0.02
N PRO A 65 -14.04 0.62 0.65
CA PRO A 65 -14.14 0.63 2.11
C PRO A 65 -13.64 -0.67 2.76
N GLY A 66 -13.63 -1.78 2.02
CA GLY A 66 -13.33 -3.08 2.62
C GLY A 66 -14.27 -3.38 3.79
N SER A 67 -13.71 -3.83 4.90
CA SER A 67 -14.45 -4.09 6.15
C SER A 67 -14.43 -2.90 7.12
N LEU A 68 -13.86 -1.77 6.73
CA LEU A 68 -13.66 -0.62 7.60
C LEU A 68 -14.86 0.33 7.61
N SER A 69 -14.96 1.10 8.68
CA SER A 69 -15.85 2.25 8.75
C SER A 69 -15.06 3.50 8.40
N ILE A 70 -15.37 4.11 7.25
CA ILE A 70 -14.64 5.24 6.71
C ILE A 70 -15.53 6.46 6.48
N GLY A 71 -15.00 7.64 6.75
CA GLY A 71 -15.60 8.92 6.37
C GLY A 71 -14.98 9.44 5.09
N ILE A 72 -15.77 10.02 4.21
CA ILE A 72 -15.30 10.70 3.01
C ILE A 72 -16.00 12.04 2.84
N GLU A 73 -15.27 13.03 2.35
CA GLU A 73 -15.79 14.34 1.99
C GLU A 73 -15.66 14.54 0.48
N TYR A 74 -16.74 14.89 -0.16
CA TYR A 74 -16.75 15.24 -1.57
C TYR A 74 -16.62 16.76 -1.74
N LYS A 75 -15.68 17.17 -2.60
CA LYS A 75 -15.57 18.55 -3.09
C LYS A 75 -15.70 18.52 -4.60
N ARG A 76 -16.56 19.37 -5.15
CA ARG A 76 -16.73 19.47 -6.60
C ARG A 76 -15.37 19.72 -7.28
N ASN A 77 -14.99 18.79 -8.15
CA ASN A 77 -13.80 18.89 -8.97
C ASN A 77 -14.06 18.10 -10.26
N GLU A 78 -13.72 18.66 -11.40
CA GLU A 78 -13.85 18.00 -12.70
C GLU A 78 -12.91 16.78 -12.80
N ASN A 79 -11.79 16.82 -12.09
CA ASN A 79 -10.91 15.67 -11.95
C ASN A 79 -11.43 14.75 -10.83
N LEU A 80 -11.97 13.59 -11.21
CA LEU A 80 -12.51 12.58 -10.29
C LEU A 80 -11.47 12.11 -9.26
N ASN A 81 -10.19 12.15 -9.62
CA ASN A 81 -9.10 11.76 -8.71
C ASN A 81 -8.89 12.76 -7.57
N LYS A 82 -9.44 13.98 -7.68
CA LYS A 82 -9.26 15.07 -6.72
C LYS A 82 -10.56 15.48 -6.02
N ASN A 83 -11.65 14.73 -6.21
CA ASN A 83 -12.94 15.12 -5.67
C ASN A 83 -13.32 14.43 -4.35
N LEU A 84 -12.47 13.54 -3.85
CA LEU A 84 -12.67 12.87 -2.57
C LEU A 84 -11.54 13.18 -1.59
N THR A 85 -11.91 13.46 -0.36
CA THR A 85 -11.00 13.52 0.79
C THR A 85 -11.49 12.52 1.84
N TYR A 86 -10.61 11.66 2.33
CA TYR A 86 -10.92 10.76 3.42
C TYR A 86 -11.00 11.53 4.74
N LEU A 87 -12.11 11.35 5.44
CA LEU A 87 -12.34 11.87 6.78
C LEU A 87 -12.51 10.68 7.72
N PHE A 88 -11.49 10.35 8.46
CA PHE A 88 -11.54 9.20 9.37
C PHE A 88 -12.17 9.53 10.74
N SER A 89 -12.37 10.79 11.05
CA SER A 89 -13.27 11.26 12.13
C SER A 89 -13.68 12.71 11.90
N LYS A 90 -14.66 13.18 12.66
CA LYS A 90 -15.13 14.58 12.63
C LYS A 90 -14.00 15.60 12.89
N ASP A 91 -12.93 15.20 13.57
CA ASP A 91 -11.88 16.08 14.06
C ASP A 91 -10.47 15.60 13.70
N ARG A 92 -10.26 14.74 12.70
CA ARG A 92 -8.94 14.12 12.40
C ARG A 92 -8.25 13.58 13.65
N LEU A 93 -8.98 12.93 14.54
CA LEU A 93 -8.37 12.27 15.67
C LEU A 93 -7.52 11.12 15.17
N ILE A 94 -6.24 11.43 14.93
CA ILE A 94 -5.20 10.40 14.89
C ILE A 94 -5.21 9.78 16.27
N THR A 95 -5.79 8.59 16.36
CA THR A 95 -5.91 7.86 17.60
C THR A 95 -4.70 6.94 17.80
N GLY A 96 -3.54 7.48 17.61
CA GLY A 96 -2.27 6.78 17.73
C GLY A 96 -1.15 7.79 17.83
N ARG A 97 0.10 7.29 17.83
CA ARG A 97 1.29 8.15 17.85
C ARG A 97 2.37 7.60 16.93
N VAL A 98 3.18 8.48 16.39
CA VAL A 98 4.38 8.14 15.63
C VAL A 98 5.61 8.38 16.50
N GLU A 99 6.44 7.35 16.65
CA GLU A 99 7.75 7.42 17.29
C GLU A 99 8.84 7.38 16.21
N ASN A 100 9.81 8.28 16.29
CA ASN A 100 10.91 8.37 15.33
C ASN A 100 12.23 8.08 16.04
N PHE A 101 13.10 7.31 15.38
CA PHE A 101 14.47 7.05 15.85
C PHE A 101 15.40 6.76 14.68
N VAL A 102 16.69 6.72 14.95
CA VAL A 102 17.72 6.36 13.98
C VAL A 102 18.40 5.08 14.48
N LEU A 103 18.53 4.09 13.62
CA LEU A 103 19.43 2.97 13.83
C LEU A 103 20.78 3.34 13.24
N GLU A 104 21.80 3.35 14.08
CA GLU A 104 23.18 3.64 13.73
C GLU A 104 23.98 2.34 13.62
N ASP A 105 25.12 2.37 12.94
CA ASP A 105 26.07 1.26 12.78
C ASP A 105 25.42 -0.04 12.26
N ALA A 106 24.42 0.07 11.38
CA ALA A 106 23.73 -1.07 10.80
C ALA A 106 24.66 -1.85 9.84
N GLU A 107 25.08 -3.03 10.24
CA GLU A 107 26.08 -3.84 9.52
C GLU A 107 25.67 -4.15 8.07
N ASN A 108 24.36 -4.32 7.80
CA ASN A 108 23.84 -4.61 6.47
C ASN A 108 23.74 -3.39 5.54
N LEU A 109 24.03 -2.16 6.04
CA LEU A 109 23.98 -0.93 5.23
C LEU A 109 25.39 -0.50 4.78
N ASN A 110 26.21 -1.43 4.34
CA ASN A 110 27.61 -1.17 3.95
C ASN A 110 27.75 -0.29 2.72
N TYR A 111 26.72 -0.16 1.88
CA TYR A 111 26.68 0.73 0.74
C TYR A 111 26.52 2.22 1.15
N ARG A 112 26.19 2.50 2.42
CA ARG A 112 26.09 3.84 2.99
C ARG A 112 27.29 4.14 3.88
N ALA A 113 27.88 5.31 3.71
CA ALA A 113 29.01 5.74 4.52
C ALA A 113 28.63 5.94 6.00
N ASP A 114 27.40 6.39 6.26
CA ASP A 114 26.88 6.66 7.61
C ASP A 114 26.28 5.44 8.31
N LYS A 115 26.00 4.36 7.56
CA LYS A 115 25.35 3.13 8.05
C LYS A 115 24.10 3.38 8.90
N CYS A 116 23.43 4.49 8.68
CA CYS A 116 22.28 4.92 9.47
C CYS A 116 20.98 4.73 8.72
N LYS A 117 19.90 4.41 9.46
CA LYS A 117 18.56 4.32 8.92
C LYS A 117 17.55 4.99 9.86
N LYS A 118 16.82 5.97 9.34
CA LYS A 118 15.69 6.59 10.05
C LYS A 118 14.48 5.67 9.98
N ILE A 119 13.83 5.50 11.12
CA ILE A 119 12.67 4.64 11.29
C ILE A 119 11.56 5.45 11.95
N SER A 120 10.35 5.32 11.41
CA SER A 120 9.13 5.93 11.95
C SER A 120 8.14 4.84 12.31
N VAL A 121 7.76 4.73 13.58
CA VAL A 121 6.85 3.68 14.05
C VAL A 121 5.53 4.28 14.46
N PHE A 122 4.46 3.92 13.76
CA PHE A 122 3.10 4.24 14.19
C PHE A 122 2.61 3.18 15.17
N LEU A 123 2.19 3.63 16.35
CA LEU A 123 1.55 2.82 17.38
C LEU A 123 0.07 3.22 17.47
N PRO A 124 -0.88 2.29 17.24
CA PRO A 124 -2.30 2.59 17.39
C PRO A 124 -2.66 2.90 18.85
N ASN A 125 -3.79 3.55 19.07
CA ASN A 125 -4.26 3.87 20.44
C ASN A 125 -4.56 2.64 21.30
N THR A 126 -4.77 1.49 20.66
CA THR A 126 -4.96 0.20 21.34
C THR A 126 -3.65 -0.41 21.84
N TYR A 127 -2.50 0.17 21.47
CA TYR A 127 -1.20 -0.36 21.89
C TYR A 127 -0.93 -0.06 23.36
N ASP A 128 -0.89 -1.10 24.17
CA ASP A 128 -0.65 -1.06 25.63
C ASP A 128 0.71 -1.68 26.04
N GLY A 129 1.48 -2.20 25.10
CA GLY A 129 2.76 -2.88 25.35
C GLY A 129 2.61 -4.32 25.87
N VAL A 130 1.39 -4.84 26.01
CA VAL A 130 1.11 -6.18 26.56
C VAL A 130 0.50 -7.10 25.49
N ILE A 131 -0.46 -6.59 24.74
CA ILE A 131 -1.15 -7.36 23.68
C ILE A 131 -0.31 -7.30 22.41
N PRO A 132 0.09 -8.45 21.84
CA PRO A 132 0.84 -8.48 20.59
C PRO A 132 0.07 -7.88 19.42
N HIS A 133 0.70 -6.95 18.70
CA HIS A 133 0.14 -6.30 17.53
C HIS A 133 0.77 -6.85 16.25
N ASP A 134 -0.03 -6.96 15.19
CA ASP A 134 0.45 -7.29 13.85
C ASP A 134 1.45 -6.23 13.37
N ILE A 135 2.42 -6.60 12.58
CA ILE A 135 3.47 -5.69 12.06
C ILE A 135 3.30 -5.50 10.55
N LEU A 136 3.45 -4.26 10.10
CA LEU A 136 3.60 -3.90 8.69
C LEU A 136 4.85 -3.03 8.51
N TYR A 137 5.89 -3.58 7.89
CA TYR A 137 7.01 -2.81 7.38
C TYR A 137 6.59 -2.05 6.12
N PHE A 138 7.03 -0.80 5.97
CA PHE A 138 6.64 0.00 4.82
C PHE A 138 7.79 0.89 4.37
N PHE A 139 8.09 0.87 3.08
CA PHE A 139 9.13 1.71 2.50
C PHE A 139 8.67 3.16 2.34
N ASP A 140 9.63 4.07 2.15
CA ASP A 140 9.42 5.50 1.96
C ASP A 140 8.67 6.18 3.14
N ALA A 141 9.19 5.96 4.36
CA ALA A 141 8.56 6.44 5.61
C ALA A 141 8.29 7.95 5.64
N GLN A 142 9.08 8.73 4.93
CA GLN A 142 8.91 10.18 4.81
C GLN A 142 7.56 10.60 4.19
N ASN A 143 6.86 9.68 3.50
CA ASN A 143 5.56 9.91 2.87
C ASN A 143 4.39 9.21 3.57
N LEU A 144 4.62 8.49 4.68
CA LEU A 144 3.59 7.62 5.25
C LEU A 144 2.59 8.33 6.15
N PHE A 145 3.06 9.25 7.00
CA PHE A 145 2.28 9.80 8.11
C PHE A 145 2.06 11.30 7.98
N GLY A 146 1.01 11.80 8.64
CA GLY A 146 0.68 13.21 8.67
C GLY A 146 -0.18 13.69 7.50
N ALA A 147 -0.48 14.99 7.48
CA ALA A 147 -1.28 15.59 6.43
C ALA A 147 -0.48 15.72 5.12
N ALA A 148 -1.18 15.69 3.99
CA ALA A 148 -0.56 16.01 2.71
C ALA A 148 0.14 17.38 2.77
N GLY A 149 1.42 17.42 2.47
CA GLY A 149 2.25 18.62 2.56
C GLY A 149 3.20 18.70 3.75
N ASP A 150 2.99 17.91 4.82
CA ASP A 150 3.86 17.94 6.00
C ASP A 150 5.24 17.31 5.74
N TYR A 151 5.34 16.43 4.75
CA TYR A 151 6.54 15.64 4.44
C TYR A 151 7.14 15.89 3.05
N THR A 152 6.55 16.77 2.25
CA THR A 152 7.04 17.01 0.91
C THR A 152 8.19 18.00 0.93
N LYS A 153 9.42 17.52 0.89
CA LYS A 153 10.61 18.34 0.59
C LYS A 153 10.49 19.09 -0.76
N ASN A 154 9.58 18.65 -1.65
CA ASN A 154 9.41 19.14 -3.01
C ASN A 154 8.04 19.77 -3.30
N GLY A 155 7.19 20.00 -2.30
CA GLY A 155 5.91 20.67 -2.49
C GLY A 155 4.86 19.87 -3.27
N ASP A 156 4.97 18.54 -3.32
CA ASP A 156 3.96 17.69 -3.93
C ASP A 156 2.70 17.67 -3.04
N PRO A 157 1.57 18.23 -3.48
CA PRO A 157 0.35 18.29 -2.69
C PRO A 157 -0.32 16.93 -2.48
N TYR A 158 0.17 15.86 -3.11
CA TYR A 158 -0.35 14.50 -3.00
C TYR A 158 0.49 13.60 -2.09
N GLY A 159 1.57 14.11 -1.54
CA GLY A 159 2.71 13.41 -0.99
C GLY A 159 2.54 12.76 0.38
N SER A 160 1.33 12.36 0.81
CA SER A 160 1.20 11.56 2.03
C SER A 160 0.16 10.45 1.90
N TRP A 161 0.57 9.25 2.33
CA TRP A 161 -0.33 8.12 2.48
C TRP A 161 -1.36 8.34 3.59
N GLN A 162 -1.12 9.26 4.53
CA GLN A 162 -1.92 9.45 5.74
C GLN A 162 -2.27 8.10 6.41
N LEU A 163 -1.29 7.21 6.48
CA LEU A 163 -1.48 5.85 6.96
C LEU A 163 -1.86 5.82 8.44
N ASP A 164 -1.37 6.76 9.22
CA ASP A 164 -1.78 7.02 10.61
C ASP A 164 -3.29 7.32 10.70
N THR A 165 -3.81 8.12 9.78
CA THR A 165 -5.24 8.44 9.68
C THR A 165 -6.06 7.22 9.27
N VAL A 166 -5.60 6.46 8.26
CA VAL A 166 -6.26 5.22 7.80
C VAL A 166 -6.31 4.19 8.92
N LEU A 167 -5.20 3.97 9.60
CA LEU A 167 -5.10 2.99 10.69
C LEU A 167 -5.89 3.39 11.92
N SER A 168 -5.96 4.69 12.21
CA SER A 168 -6.78 5.20 13.33
C SER A 168 -8.28 4.93 13.16
N ALA A 169 -8.73 4.73 11.92
CA ALA A 169 -10.11 4.34 11.61
C ALA A 169 -10.36 2.82 11.74
N THR A 170 -9.32 2.05 11.99
CA THR A 170 -9.44 0.59 12.13
C THR A 170 -9.47 0.20 13.60
N ASP A 171 -10.28 -0.81 13.95
CA ASP A 171 -10.24 -1.46 15.26
C ASP A 171 -9.09 -2.49 15.33
N LYS A 172 -8.09 -2.39 14.47
CA LYS A 172 -7.09 -3.42 14.27
C LYS A 172 -5.76 -3.06 14.92
N ASN A 173 -5.16 -4.06 15.51
CA ASN A 173 -3.93 -3.97 16.26
C ASN A 173 -2.72 -4.09 15.32
N ILE A 174 -2.46 -3.06 14.50
CA ILE A 174 -1.34 -3.03 13.55
C ILE A 174 -0.35 -1.94 13.93
N ILE A 175 0.90 -2.33 14.14
CA ILE A 175 2.04 -1.43 14.22
C ILE A 175 2.61 -1.26 12.82
N VAL A 176 2.79 -0.03 12.36
CA VAL A 176 3.49 0.23 11.10
C VAL A 176 4.90 0.71 11.38
N VAL A 177 5.86 0.02 10.80
CA VAL A 177 7.28 0.35 10.86
C VAL A 177 7.70 0.92 9.52
N GLY A 178 7.69 2.23 9.42
CA GLY A 178 8.12 2.96 8.24
C GLY A 178 9.65 3.02 8.17
N ILE A 179 10.20 2.65 7.02
CA ILE A 179 11.62 2.68 6.72
C ILE A 179 11.86 3.86 5.80
N ASP A 180 12.58 4.88 6.28
CA ASP A 180 12.89 6.07 5.48
C ASP A 180 13.77 5.68 4.29
N ASN A 181 13.60 6.37 3.18
CA ASN A 181 14.46 6.10 2.04
C ASN A 181 15.88 6.64 2.27
N ALA A 182 16.78 6.28 1.38
CA ALA A 182 18.18 6.65 1.46
C ALA A 182 18.49 7.96 0.72
N ASP A 183 17.53 8.86 0.58
CA ASP A 183 17.64 10.11 -0.18
C ASP A 183 18.21 9.82 -1.61
N GLU A 184 19.42 10.25 -1.91
CA GLU A 184 20.09 10.07 -3.21
C GLU A 184 20.38 8.60 -3.60
N TYR A 185 20.40 7.70 -2.62
CA TYR A 185 20.58 6.25 -2.86
C TYR A 185 19.26 5.49 -3.01
N ARG A 186 18.10 6.16 -2.96
CA ARG A 186 16.78 5.51 -2.93
C ARG A 186 16.61 4.51 -4.07
N GLU A 187 16.92 4.91 -5.29
CA GLU A 187 16.78 4.06 -6.45
C GLU A 187 17.66 2.81 -6.34
N LYS A 188 18.92 2.98 -5.99
CA LYS A 188 19.87 1.85 -5.79
C LYS A 188 19.47 0.96 -4.61
N GLU A 189 19.03 1.55 -3.51
CA GLU A 189 18.62 0.82 -2.31
C GLU A 189 17.40 -0.07 -2.54
N LEU A 190 16.44 0.39 -3.36
CA LEU A 190 15.20 -0.32 -3.68
C LEU A 190 15.29 -1.14 -4.98
N PHE A 191 16.46 -1.21 -5.59
CA PHE A 191 16.70 -1.92 -6.84
C PHE A 191 17.40 -3.27 -6.59
N MET A 192 16.92 -4.32 -7.27
CA MET A 192 17.58 -5.62 -7.27
C MET A 192 18.86 -5.52 -8.09
N ASP A 193 19.97 -6.10 -7.56
CA ASP A 193 21.24 -6.05 -8.26
C ASP A 193 21.15 -6.61 -9.68
N PRO A 194 21.42 -5.78 -10.71
CA PRO A 194 21.27 -6.19 -12.11
C PRO A 194 22.21 -7.32 -12.52
N ALA A 195 23.34 -7.49 -11.83
CA ALA A 195 24.26 -8.58 -12.12
C ALA A 195 23.72 -9.96 -11.73
N SER A 196 22.88 -10.01 -10.67
CA SER A 196 22.27 -11.24 -10.18
C SER A 196 20.85 -11.48 -10.65
N PHE A 197 20.08 -10.42 -10.89
CA PHE A 197 18.66 -10.52 -11.24
C PHE A 197 18.39 -10.25 -12.73
N GLY A 198 19.11 -9.31 -13.34
CA GLY A 198 18.87 -8.80 -14.70
C GLY A 198 17.85 -7.67 -14.72
N SER A 199 18.10 -6.68 -15.55
CA SER A 199 17.20 -5.55 -15.76
C SER A 199 17.15 -5.15 -17.24
N ARG A 200 16.21 -4.29 -17.62
CA ARG A 200 16.15 -3.80 -18.98
C ARG A 200 17.35 -2.93 -19.32
N SER A 201 17.82 -3.01 -20.55
CA SER A 201 18.95 -2.23 -21.01
C SER A 201 18.72 -0.71 -20.90
N GLU A 202 17.47 -0.28 -21.09
CA GLU A 202 17.09 1.14 -20.91
C GLU A 202 17.21 1.58 -19.46
N ALA A 203 16.86 0.73 -18.49
CA ALA A 203 17.06 1.01 -17.08
C ALA A 203 18.55 1.11 -16.74
N LEU A 204 19.37 0.20 -17.26
CA LEU A 204 20.83 0.22 -17.03
C LEU A 204 21.55 1.41 -17.68
N ALA A 205 20.90 2.14 -18.59
CA ALA A 205 21.46 3.38 -19.15
C ALA A 205 21.45 4.53 -18.15
N ASP A 206 20.65 4.44 -17.08
CA ASP A 206 20.64 5.39 -15.96
C ASP A 206 21.56 4.88 -14.86
N GLU A 207 22.51 5.72 -14.42
CA GLU A 207 23.48 5.38 -13.37
C GLU A 207 22.82 5.01 -12.02
N ASN A 208 21.61 5.49 -11.77
CA ASN A 208 20.83 5.15 -10.57
C ASN A 208 20.45 3.66 -10.51
N TYR A 209 20.42 2.96 -11.64
CA TYR A 209 20.08 1.55 -11.74
C TYR A 209 21.26 0.66 -12.14
N SER A 210 22.49 1.18 -12.06
CA SER A 210 23.73 0.43 -12.36
C SER A 210 24.11 -0.57 -11.26
N GLU A 211 23.63 -0.34 -10.05
CA GLU A 211 23.85 -1.13 -8.84
C GLU A 211 22.55 -1.28 -8.06
N GLY A 212 22.37 -2.38 -7.32
CA GLY A 212 21.21 -2.63 -6.48
C GLY A 212 21.59 -3.21 -5.14
N TYR A 213 21.02 -2.65 -4.06
CA TYR A 213 21.31 -3.00 -2.67
C TYR A 213 20.08 -3.55 -1.94
N LEU A 214 19.07 -4.01 -2.68
CA LEU A 214 17.83 -4.50 -2.08
C LEU A 214 18.04 -5.76 -1.23
N ASP A 215 19.00 -6.61 -1.57
CA ASP A 215 19.35 -7.76 -0.75
C ASP A 215 19.94 -7.34 0.60
N ASP A 216 20.80 -6.32 0.61
CA ASP A 216 21.35 -5.75 1.84
C ASP A 216 20.26 -5.11 2.69
N LEU A 217 19.33 -4.37 2.07
CA LEU A 217 18.18 -3.77 2.74
C LEU A 217 17.23 -4.84 3.31
N SER A 218 16.96 -5.91 2.58
CA SER A 218 16.17 -7.04 3.04
C SER A 218 16.82 -7.71 4.26
N ALA A 219 18.14 -7.95 4.19
CA ALA A 219 18.91 -8.48 5.30
C ALA A 219 18.92 -7.53 6.51
N PHE A 220 19.02 -6.22 6.29
CA PHE A 220 18.89 -5.21 7.36
C PHE A 220 17.53 -5.30 8.06
N ILE A 221 16.43 -5.36 7.30
CA ILE A 221 15.07 -5.44 7.88
C ILE A 221 14.97 -6.70 8.75
N ARG A 222 15.43 -7.84 8.25
CA ARG A 222 15.29 -9.12 8.93
C ARG A 222 16.23 -9.27 10.13
N ASN A 223 17.50 -8.89 9.97
CA ASN A 223 18.56 -9.26 10.92
C ASN A 223 18.89 -8.13 11.91
N THR A 224 18.53 -6.89 11.59
CA THR A 224 18.83 -5.72 12.44
C THR A 224 17.53 -5.03 12.91
N LEU A 225 16.68 -4.59 11.99
CA LEU A 225 15.50 -3.82 12.34
C LEU A 225 14.46 -4.67 13.08
N HIS A 226 14.13 -5.86 12.59
CA HIS A 226 13.10 -6.70 13.20
C HIS A 226 13.44 -7.13 14.63
N PRO A 227 14.66 -7.59 14.95
CA PRO A 227 15.08 -7.84 16.33
C PRO A 227 14.94 -6.63 17.24
N TYR A 228 15.34 -5.43 16.77
CA TYR A 228 15.17 -4.19 17.51
C TYR A 228 13.69 -3.86 17.78
N ILE A 229 12.83 -4.02 16.78
CA ILE A 229 11.38 -3.80 16.93
C ILE A 229 10.77 -4.78 17.95
N LYS A 230 11.16 -6.04 17.93
CA LYS A 230 10.70 -7.07 18.88
C LYS A 230 11.13 -6.78 20.32
N GLU A 231 12.32 -6.24 20.51
CA GLU A 231 12.82 -5.86 21.83
C GLU A 231 12.03 -4.66 22.37
N LYS A 232 11.69 -3.71 21.51
CA LYS A 232 11.07 -2.44 21.89
C LYS A 232 9.55 -2.51 22.00
N TYR A 233 8.89 -3.36 21.18
CA TYR A 233 7.43 -3.41 21.06
C TYR A 233 6.89 -4.83 21.17
N CYS A 234 5.68 -4.95 21.76
CA CYS A 234 4.96 -6.21 21.83
C CYS A 234 4.30 -6.52 20.47
N VAL A 235 4.91 -7.42 19.70
CA VAL A 235 4.56 -7.70 18.31
C VAL A 235 4.15 -9.14 18.07
N ASN A 236 3.27 -9.35 17.08
CA ASN A 236 2.80 -10.64 16.63
C ASN A 236 3.67 -11.17 15.46
N GLU A 237 4.69 -11.95 15.76
CA GLU A 237 5.60 -12.52 14.75
C GLU A 237 4.93 -13.46 13.75
N SER A 238 3.72 -13.94 14.02
CA SER A 238 2.97 -14.77 13.08
C SER A 238 2.25 -13.97 11.99
N LYS A 239 2.25 -12.63 12.10
CA LYS A 239 1.54 -11.71 11.20
C LYS A 239 2.39 -10.49 10.85
N ILE A 240 3.43 -10.74 10.07
CA ILE A 240 4.35 -9.72 9.56
C ILE A 240 4.01 -9.45 8.10
N GLY A 241 3.84 -8.19 7.75
CA GLY A 241 3.66 -7.74 6.38
C GLY A 241 4.75 -6.79 5.93
N ILE A 242 4.81 -6.56 4.62
CA ILE A 242 5.68 -5.56 3.99
C ILE A 242 4.93 -4.84 2.90
N GLY A 243 5.17 -3.54 2.72
CA GLY A 243 4.49 -2.73 1.71
C GLY A 243 5.32 -1.56 1.21
N GLY A 244 4.88 -1.01 0.09
CA GLY A 244 5.46 0.16 -0.55
C GLY A 244 4.83 0.45 -1.91
N SER A 245 5.24 1.55 -2.53
CA SER A 245 4.78 1.96 -3.85
C SER A 245 5.94 2.24 -4.81
N SER A 246 5.66 2.14 -6.11
CA SER A 246 6.65 2.41 -7.14
C SER A 246 7.89 1.51 -6.99
N MET A 247 9.07 2.08 -6.79
CA MET A 247 10.27 1.34 -6.39
C MET A 247 10.08 0.60 -5.07
N GLY A 248 9.44 1.22 -4.06
CA GLY A 248 9.06 0.55 -2.82
C GLY A 248 8.05 -0.58 -3.01
N GLY A 249 7.22 -0.49 -4.06
CA GLY A 249 6.26 -1.54 -4.45
C GLY A 249 6.95 -2.81 -4.93
N ILE A 250 7.93 -2.67 -5.84
CA ILE A 250 8.72 -3.83 -6.28
C ILE A 250 9.64 -4.35 -5.17
N ALA A 251 10.23 -3.46 -4.36
CA ALA A 251 11.04 -3.85 -3.22
C ALA A 251 10.24 -4.69 -2.21
N SER A 252 9.01 -4.28 -1.88
CA SER A 252 8.13 -5.04 -0.99
C SER A 252 7.75 -6.41 -1.59
N PHE A 253 7.49 -6.46 -2.88
CA PHE A 253 7.23 -7.70 -3.61
C PHE A 253 8.43 -8.65 -3.55
N TYR A 254 9.62 -8.14 -3.87
CA TYR A 254 10.84 -8.93 -3.82
C TYR A 254 11.14 -9.46 -2.42
N CYS A 255 11.22 -8.59 -1.42
CA CYS A 255 11.48 -8.98 -0.03
C CYS A 255 10.46 -10.00 0.47
N GLY A 256 9.17 -9.81 0.14
CA GLY A 256 8.11 -10.72 0.55
C GLY A 256 8.25 -12.15 0.03
N LEU A 257 8.76 -12.30 -1.19
CA LEU A 257 8.99 -13.60 -1.84
C LEU A 257 10.40 -14.14 -1.61
N HIS A 258 11.40 -13.27 -1.41
CA HIS A 258 12.77 -13.67 -1.08
C HIS A 258 12.85 -14.24 0.34
N GLU A 259 12.20 -13.60 1.31
CA GLU A 259 12.17 -14.01 2.72
C GLU A 259 10.90 -14.83 3.04
N MET A 260 10.63 -15.86 2.23
CA MET A 260 9.45 -16.71 2.42
C MET A 260 9.35 -17.28 3.82
N GLY A 261 8.13 -17.31 4.36
CA GLY A 261 7.86 -17.73 5.73
C GLY A 261 8.02 -16.62 6.77
N PHE A 262 8.79 -15.58 6.49
CA PHE A 262 8.88 -14.40 7.35
C PHE A 262 7.67 -13.49 7.14
N TYR A 263 7.46 -13.01 5.92
CA TYR A 263 6.28 -12.20 5.61
C TYR A 263 5.05 -13.08 5.31
N LYS A 264 3.89 -12.63 5.77
CA LYS A 264 2.59 -13.29 5.56
C LYS A 264 1.74 -12.56 4.53
N TYR A 265 2.01 -11.29 4.31
CA TYR A 265 1.34 -10.46 3.31
C TYR A 265 2.25 -9.38 2.76
N VAL A 266 2.01 -9.05 1.49
CA VAL A 266 2.74 -8.08 0.69
C VAL A 266 1.76 -7.09 0.10
N LEU A 267 2.05 -5.81 0.25
CA LEU A 267 1.33 -4.68 -0.33
C LEU A 267 2.23 -4.04 -1.40
N SER A 268 1.92 -4.29 -2.68
CA SER A 268 2.74 -3.85 -3.80
C SER A 268 1.94 -2.89 -4.66
N TYR A 269 2.14 -1.58 -4.45
CA TYR A 269 1.38 -0.54 -5.12
C TYR A 269 2.15 0.05 -6.28
N SER A 270 1.53 0.04 -7.48
CA SER A 270 2.12 0.55 -8.71
C SER A 270 3.59 0.15 -8.86
N PRO A 271 3.90 -1.16 -8.70
CA PRO A 271 5.28 -1.62 -8.61
C PRO A 271 6.06 -1.38 -9.89
N ALA A 272 7.32 -0.98 -9.75
CA ALA A 272 8.22 -0.69 -10.86
C ALA A 272 8.73 -1.95 -11.60
N PHE A 273 7.86 -2.95 -11.82
CA PHE A 273 8.21 -4.17 -12.55
C PHE A 273 8.74 -3.89 -13.97
N ALA A 274 8.28 -2.78 -14.57
CA ALA A 274 8.71 -2.37 -15.90
C ALA A 274 10.22 -2.06 -16.03
N LEU A 275 10.94 -1.92 -14.93
CA LEU A 275 12.40 -1.77 -14.92
C LEU A 275 13.14 -3.08 -15.21
N TYR A 276 12.44 -4.21 -15.21
CA TYR A 276 13.02 -5.55 -15.35
C TYR A 276 12.40 -6.30 -16.53
N GLU A 277 13.16 -7.24 -17.11
CA GLU A 277 12.61 -8.21 -18.03
C GLU A 277 11.78 -9.26 -17.27
N MET A 278 10.58 -9.58 -17.75
CA MET A 278 9.75 -10.61 -17.11
C MET A 278 10.41 -12.00 -17.11
N SER A 279 11.31 -12.26 -18.07
CA SER A 279 12.14 -13.46 -18.12
C SER A 279 13.08 -13.60 -16.92
N ALA A 280 13.50 -12.49 -16.31
CA ALA A 280 14.32 -12.52 -15.08
C ALA A 280 13.48 -13.03 -13.89
N PHE A 281 12.22 -12.56 -13.75
CA PHE A 281 11.28 -13.07 -12.76
C PHE A 281 10.93 -14.54 -13.00
N ASP A 282 10.66 -14.95 -14.22
CA ASP A 282 10.42 -16.34 -14.57
C ASP A 282 11.61 -17.24 -14.17
N THR A 283 12.83 -16.77 -14.45
CA THR A 283 14.05 -17.48 -14.07
C THR A 283 14.21 -17.55 -12.54
N TRP A 284 13.87 -16.47 -11.84
CA TRP A 284 13.94 -16.42 -10.38
C TRP A 284 12.91 -17.36 -9.74
N PHE A 285 11.64 -17.32 -10.20
CA PHE A 285 10.58 -18.17 -9.66
C PHE A 285 10.83 -19.66 -9.86
N LYS A 286 11.48 -20.07 -10.96
CA LYS A 286 11.89 -21.47 -11.18
C LYS A 286 12.88 -21.99 -10.15
N LYS A 287 13.57 -21.11 -9.43
CA LYS A 287 14.49 -21.47 -8.34
C LYS A 287 13.77 -21.57 -6.99
N ILE A 288 12.52 -21.14 -6.91
CA ILE A 288 11.73 -21.08 -5.67
C ILE A 288 10.81 -22.30 -5.60
N ASP A 289 10.84 -23.00 -4.46
CA ASP A 289 9.87 -24.06 -4.18
C ASP A 289 8.61 -23.48 -3.55
N PHE A 290 7.66 -23.09 -4.37
CA PHE A 290 6.38 -22.57 -3.91
C PHE A 290 5.48 -23.60 -3.23
N HIS A 291 5.73 -24.91 -3.40
CA HIS A 291 4.90 -25.96 -2.81
C HIS A 291 5.22 -26.26 -1.36
N ASN A 292 6.51 -26.17 -1.00
CA ASN A 292 6.98 -26.53 0.34
C ASN A 292 7.21 -25.32 1.26
N ASN A 293 6.98 -24.10 0.77
CA ASN A 293 7.16 -22.88 1.56
C ASN A 293 5.84 -22.24 1.98
N THR A 294 5.88 -21.53 3.10
CA THR A 294 4.77 -20.66 3.51
C THR A 294 4.79 -19.38 2.68
N LEU A 295 3.88 -19.29 1.72
CA LEU A 295 3.79 -18.17 0.81
C LEU A 295 2.95 -17.04 1.39
N PRO A 296 3.36 -15.77 1.21
CA PRO A 296 2.55 -14.62 1.59
C PRO A 296 1.29 -14.52 0.73
N LYS A 297 0.30 -13.76 1.19
CA LYS A 297 -0.73 -13.20 0.31
C LYS A 297 -0.15 -11.92 -0.31
N VAL A 298 -0.35 -11.72 -1.60
CA VAL A 298 0.18 -10.57 -2.33
C VAL A 298 -0.97 -9.75 -2.86
N HIS A 299 -0.99 -8.44 -2.58
CA HIS A 299 -1.89 -7.51 -3.23
C HIS A 299 -1.08 -6.61 -4.17
N ILE A 300 -1.38 -6.68 -5.45
CA ILE A 300 -0.84 -5.84 -6.50
C ILE A 300 -1.92 -4.80 -6.86
N TYR A 301 -1.62 -3.53 -6.65
CA TYR A 301 -2.45 -2.43 -7.10
C TYR A 301 -1.72 -1.65 -8.20
N CYS A 302 -2.45 -1.18 -9.20
CA CYS A 302 -1.95 -0.23 -10.19
C CYS A 302 -3.09 0.66 -10.69
N GLY A 303 -2.79 1.94 -10.90
CA GLY A 303 -3.69 2.86 -11.58
C GLY A 303 -3.57 2.78 -13.11
N GLU A 304 -4.25 3.71 -13.79
CA GLU A 304 -4.13 3.96 -15.24
C GLU A 304 -4.32 5.46 -15.56
N GLY A 305 -4.34 6.30 -14.52
CA GLY A 305 -4.69 7.73 -14.65
C GLY A 305 -3.64 8.61 -15.29
N ASP A 306 -2.41 8.12 -15.50
CA ASP A 306 -1.31 8.82 -16.14
C ASP A 306 -0.42 7.88 -16.98
N PRO A 307 0.53 8.40 -17.79
CA PRO A 307 1.38 7.58 -18.65
C PRO A 307 2.27 6.58 -17.89
N LEU A 308 2.76 6.95 -16.68
CA LEU A 308 3.59 6.07 -15.87
C LEU A 308 2.76 4.90 -15.35
N GLU A 309 1.57 5.15 -14.79
CA GLU A 309 0.67 4.10 -14.32
C GLU A 309 0.31 3.12 -15.45
N LYS A 310 0.07 3.61 -16.68
CA LYS A 310 -0.21 2.73 -17.83
C LYS A 310 0.94 1.78 -18.15
N LEU A 311 2.17 2.28 -18.06
CA LEU A 311 3.36 1.45 -18.24
C LEU A 311 3.46 0.37 -17.15
N LEU A 312 3.30 0.77 -15.88
CA LEU A 312 3.40 -0.13 -14.74
C LEU A 312 2.25 -1.15 -14.70
N LEU A 313 1.06 -0.75 -15.13
CA LEU A 313 -0.11 -1.64 -15.21
C LEU A 313 0.13 -2.82 -16.17
N GLY A 314 0.74 -2.57 -17.33
CA GLY A 314 1.09 -3.63 -18.28
C GLY A 314 1.98 -4.69 -17.62
N ALA A 315 3.06 -4.25 -16.99
CA ALA A 315 4.00 -5.12 -16.29
C ALA A 315 3.37 -5.84 -15.08
N SER A 316 2.46 -5.18 -14.36
CA SER A 316 1.75 -5.76 -13.21
C SER A 316 0.82 -6.91 -13.62
N LYS A 317 0.08 -6.75 -14.72
CA LYS A 317 -0.76 -7.82 -15.30
C LYS A 317 0.05 -9.02 -15.79
N GLU A 318 1.21 -8.76 -16.41
CA GLU A 318 2.12 -9.81 -16.84
C GLU A 318 2.74 -10.55 -15.65
N MET A 319 3.09 -9.83 -14.56
CA MET A 319 3.67 -10.42 -13.37
C MET A 319 2.79 -11.50 -12.75
N LYS A 320 1.49 -11.27 -12.62
CA LYS A 320 0.57 -12.31 -12.12
C LYS A 320 0.62 -13.56 -12.98
N GLN A 321 0.63 -13.41 -14.32
CA GLN A 321 0.69 -14.54 -15.23
C GLN A 321 1.98 -15.35 -15.02
N VAL A 322 3.11 -14.65 -14.86
CA VAL A 322 4.41 -15.30 -14.60
C VAL A 322 4.43 -16.02 -13.25
N MET A 323 3.86 -15.41 -12.19
CA MET A 323 3.73 -16.05 -10.87
C MET A 323 2.94 -17.36 -10.95
N VAL A 324 1.74 -17.31 -11.54
CA VAL A 324 0.84 -18.47 -11.65
C VAL A 324 1.45 -19.56 -12.53
N ALA A 325 2.08 -19.19 -13.65
CA ALA A 325 2.77 -20.14 -14.54
C ALA A 325 3.91 -20.89 -13.84
N ASN A 326 4.51 -20.30 -12.80
CA ASN A 326 5.55 -20.92 -11.98
C ASN A 326 5.01 -21.60 -10.71
N GLY A 327 3.68 -21.74 -10.56
CA GLY A 327 3.06 -22.49 -9.47
C GLY A 327 2.71 -21.68 -8.22
N TYR A 328 2.77 -20.35 -8.28
CA TYR A 328 2.24 -19.54 -7.19
C TYR A 328 0.71 -19.65 -7.15
N PRO A 329 0.08 -19.91 -5.99
CA PRO A 329 -1.38 -20.10 -5.91
C PRO A 329 -2.13 -18.82 -6.29
N ASP A 330 -3.02 -18.90 -7.27
CA ASP A 330 -3.80 -17.76 -7.77
C ASP A 330 -4.66 -17.12 -6.67
N GLU A 331 -5.20 -17.90 -5.77
CA GLU A 331 -6.00 -17.44 -4.62
C GLU A 331 -5.22 -16.62 -3.59
N LYS A 332 -3.90 -16.60 -3.69
CA LYS A 332 -3.03 -15.74 -2.86
C LYS A 332 -2.64 -14.42 -3.53
N ILE A 333 -3.00 -14.23 -4.79
CA ILE A 333 -2.71 -13.02 -5.55
C ILE A 333 -4.00 -12.22 -5.70
N PHE A 334 -4.02 -11.03 -5.12
CA PHE A 334 -5.12 -10.09 -5.22
C PHE A 334 -4.68 -8.94 -6.13
N GLU A 335 -5.51 -8.58 -7.08
CA GLU A 335 -5.25 -7.47 -7.98
C GLU A 335 -6.36 -6.44 -7.87
N THR A 336 -5.96 -5.16 -7.90
CA THR A 336 -6.89 -4.05 -8.02
C THR A 336 -6.32 -3.06 -9.03
N PHE A 337 -7.03 -2.87 -10.14
CA PHE A 337 -6.66 -1.93 -11.18
C PHE A 337 -7.71 -0.83 -11.27
N ASP A 338 -7.26 0.44 -11.20
CA ASP A 338 -8.14 1.60 -11.22
C ASP A 338 -7.79 2.52 -12.39
N THR A 339 -8.65 2.55 -13.41
CA THR A 339 -8.42 3.26 -14.67
C THR A 339 -8.30 4.77 -14.52
N GLU A 340 -8.71 5.34 -13.39
CA GLU A 340 -8.77 6.79 -13.18
C GLU A 340 -7.65 7.34 -12.29
N LYS A 341 -6.94 6.47 -11.58
CA LYS A 341 -5.99 6.88 -10.53
C LYS A 341 -4.58 7.08 -11.07
N PRO A 342 -3.96 8.26 -10.80
CA PRO A 342 -2.58 8.55 -11.15
C PRO A 342 -1.58 7.96 -10.14
N HIS A 343 -0.29 8.08 -10.48
CA HIS A 343 0.84 7.60 -9.67
C HIS A 343 1.12 8.54 -8.50
N ASN A 344 0.42 8.40 -7.41
CA ASN A 344 0.62 9.21 -6.20
C ASN A 344 0.03 8.57 -4.94
N GLU A 345 0.42 9.11 -3.79
CA GLU A 345 0.05 8.66 -2.45
C GLU A 345 -1.45 8.76 -2.18
N GLU A 346 -2.15 9.71 -2.76
CA GLU A 346 -3.60 9.83 -2.62
C GLU A 346 -4.31 8.64 -3.25
N SER A 347 -3.89 8.22 -4.44
CA SER A 347 -4.42 7.05 -5.13
C SER A 347 -4.21 5.77 -4.32
N TRP A 348 -3.00 5.56 -3.84
CA TRP A 348 -2.65 4.38 -3.04
C TRP A 348 -3.34 4.36 -1.68
N ARG A 349 -3.48 5.51 -1.02
CA ARG A 349 -4.24 5.65 0.23
C ARG A 349 -5.68 5.17 0.10
N LEU A 350 -6.32 5.47 -1.03
CA LEU A 350 -7.71 5.10 -1.28
C LEU A 350 -7.94 3.57 -1.32
N ILE A 351 -6.89 2.80 -1.65
CA ILE A 351 -6.93 1.34 -1.76
C ILE A 351 -6.56 0.64 -0.44
N LEU A 352 -5.90 1.30 0.49
CA LEU A 352 -5.47 0.69 1.75
C LEU A 352 -6.57 -0.07 2.50
N PRO A 353 -7.81 0.45 2.64
CA PRO A 353 -8.88 -0.29 3.33
C PRO A 353 -9.21 -1.62 2.66
N GLN A 354 -9.22 -1.66 1.33
CA GLN A 354 -9.43 -2.89 0.57
C GLN A 354 -8.25 -3.86 0.74
N SER A 355 -7.02 -3.35 0.64
CA SER A 355 -5.81 -4.15 0.83
C SER A 355 -5.78 -4.83 2.20
N PHE A 356 -6.08 -4.09 3.26
CA PHE A 356 -6.17 -4.67 4.61
C PHE A 356 -7.26 -5.73 4.69
N THR A 357 -8.38 -5.55 4.01
CA THR A 357 -9.44 -6.56 3.96
C THR A 357 -8.94 -7.84 3.30
N TYR A 358 -8.35 -7.76 2.12
CA TYR A 358 -7.86 -8.93 1.39
C TYR A 358 -6.78 -9.70 2.15
N LEU A 359 -5.84 -8.98 2.74
CA LEU A 359 -4.66 -9.60 3.32
C LEU A 359 -4.87 -10.08 4.76
N LEU A 360 -5.66 -9.33 5.53
CA LEU A 360 -5.76 -9.55 6.97
C LEU A 360 -7.05 -10.30 7.38
N TYR A 361 -8.14 -10.15 6.61
CA TYR A 361 -9.48 -10.53 7.10
C TYR A 361 -10.24 -11.50 6.21
N LEU A 362 -9.91 -11.66 4.93
CA LEU A 362 -10.47 -12.72 4.11
C LEU A 362 -9.67 -14.00 4.35
N LYS A 363 -10.37 -15.04 4.79
CA LYS A 363 -9.81 -16.38 5.00
C LYS A 363 -9.60 -17.08 3.66
#